data_41069710229ba3e97df15dae0fcd988b
#
_entry.id   41069710229ba3e97df15dae0fcd988b
#
_cell.length_a   1.000
_cell.length_b   1.000
_cell.length_c   1.000
_cell.angle_alpha   90.00
_cell.angle_beta   90.00
_cell.angle_gamma   90.00
#
_symmetry.space_group_name_H-M   'P 1'
#
loop_
_entity.id
_entity.type
_entity.pdbx_description
1 polymer ?
#
loop_
_entity_poly.entity_id
_entity_poly.type
_entity_poly.pdbx_seq_one_letter_code
_entity_poly.pdbx_strand_id
1 'polypeptide(L)'
;YSEVPCAVAGTFTMNLVKAAPVKWDQKIVYESKKAQAVVINAGIANACTGEEGIRYCRQTAEKVGELLPVPEDQVLVASTGVIGMQLPMERICAGIEAMVPALSGETESGHAAAKAIMTTDTHEKEIAVEVMLGGVPVTIGGMCKGSGMIHPNMCTMLSFVTTDAAIAQPLLLEALQADVCDTYNMISVDGDTSTNDTLLVLANGMAGNEEITAEGEDYDNFCKALHEITTFLAKKMAGDGEGATALFETKVIHAASKEDARTLAKSVICSSLTKAAIFGHDANWGRILCALGYSGAKFDPENVDLYFESKSGKIHIFGNGMACDYSEEEATKILSDPEVTALVDMHMGDAEATAWGCDLSYDYVKINADYRS
;
A
#
# COMPACT_ATOMS: atom_id res chain seq x y z
N TYR A 1 -16.46 -5.58 11.03
CA TYR A 1 -17.92 -5.46 11.05
C TYR A 1 -18.34 -4.07 11.47
N SER A 2 -19.30 -3.50 10.77
CA SER A 2 -19.96 -2.24 11.14
C SER A 2 -21.43 -2.51 11.50
N GLU A 3 -21.92 -1.83 12.52
CA GLU A 3 -23.34 -1.93 12.95
C GLU A 3 -24.31 -1.37 11.89
N VAL A 4 -23.82 -0.50 11.02
CA VAL A 4 -24.57 0.09 9.91
C VAL A 4 -23.85 -0.12 8.58
N PRO A 5 -24.57 -0.15 7.44
CA PRO A 5 -23.94 -0.23 6.14
C PRO A 5 -23.04 0.97 5.86
N CYS A 6 -21.80 0.69 5.40
CA CYS A 6 -20.82 1.70 5.02
C CYS A 6 -20.93 2.03 3.52
N ALA A 7 -20.69 3.28 3.15
CA ALA A 7 -20.23 3.60 1.81
C ALA A 7 -18.87 2.93 1.60
N VAL A 8 -18.66 2.29 0.45
CA VAL A 8 -17.43 1.54 0.19
C VAL A 8 -16.74 2.01 -1.09
N ALA A 9 -15.44 2.24 -0.99
CA ALA A 9 -14.55 2.44 -2.13
C ALA A 9 -13.47 1.35 -2.12
N GLY A 10 -12.95 1.02 -3.29
CA GLY A 10 -11.89 0.04 -3.41
C GLY A 10 -11.09 0.20 -4.69
N THR A 11 -9.80 -0.09 -4.60
CA THR A 11 -8.90 -0.26 -5.73
C THR A 11 -8.29 -1.66 -5.67
N PHE A 12 -8.02 -2.23 -6.83
CA PHE A 12 -7.71 -3.66 -6.97
C PHE A 12 -6.59 -3.89 -7.97
N THR A 13 -5.91 -5.02 -7.84
CA THR A 13 -4.83 -5.42 -8.75
C THR A 13 -5.19 -5.30 -10.23
N MET A 14 -4.25 -4.80 -11.02
CA MET A 14 -4.31 -4.81 -12.48
C MET A 14 -3.77 -6.11 -13.09
N ASN A 15 -3.26 -7.04 -12.27
CA ASN A 15 -2.83 -8.34 -12.76
C ASN A 15 -4.00 -9.04 -13.48
N LEU A 16 -3.73 -9.60 -14.65
CA LEU A 16 -4.75 -10.35 -15.41
C LEU A 16 -5.19 -11.62 -14.69
N VAL A 17 -4.29 -12.21 -13.88
CA VAL A 17 -4.56 -13.36 -13.03
C VAL A 17 -5.14 -12.87 -11.70
N LYS A 18 -6.41 -12.48 -11.71
CA LYS A 18 -7.10 -11.98 -10.50
C LYS A 18 -7.63 -13.13 -9.65
N ALA A 19 -7.34 -13.06 -8.34
CA ALA A 19 -7.92 -13.96 -7.37
C ALA A 19 -9.45 -13.83 -7.29
N ALA A 20 -10.11 -14.87 -6.80
CA ALA A 20 -11.56 -14.89 -6.67
C ALA A 20 -12.10 -13.78 -5.73
N PRO A 21 -11.47 -13.50 -4.56
CA PRO A 21 -11.87 -12.38 -3.70
C PRO A 21 -11.86 -11.04 -4.42
N VAL A 22 -10.84 -10.76 -5.23
CA VAL A 22 -10.77 -9.52 -6.01
C VAL A 22 -11.98 -9.32 -6.92
N LYS A 23 -12.39 -10.39 -7.62
CA LYS A 23 -13.56 -10.36 -8.51
C LYS A 23 -14.87 -10.21 -7.73
N TRP A 24 -14.95 -10.85 -6.55
CA TRP A 24 -16.09 -10.76 -5.65
C TRP A 24 -16.25 -9.34 -5.10
N ASP A 25 -15.18 -8.76 -4.59
CA ASP A 25 -15.20 -7.43 -3.98
C ASP A 25 -15.42 -6.33 -5.02
N GLN A 26 -14.85 -6.45 -6.23
CA GLN A 26 -15.12 -5.54 -7.33
C GLN A 26 -16.61 -5.39 -7.63
N LYS A 27 -17.36 -6.51 -7.61
CA LYS A 27 -18.80 -6.47 -7.82
C LYS A 27 -19.51 -5.70 -6.71
N ILE A 28 -19.16 -5.90 -5.45
CA ILE A 28 -19.76 -5.20 -4.32
C ILE A 28 -19.43 -3.69 -4.39
N VAL A 29 -18.18 -3.35 -4.57
CA VAL A 29 -17.71 -1.95 -4.60
C VAL A 29 -18.34 -1.16 -5.74
N TYR A 30 -18.43 -1.73 -6.93
CA TYR A 30 -18.88 -0.98 -8.11
C TYR A 30 -20.39 -1.11 -8.40
N GLU A 31 -21.05 -2.18 -7.95
CA GLU A 31 -22.47 -2.41 -8.18
C GLU A 31 -23.31 -2.09 -6.93
N SER A 32 -23.07 -2.75 -5.79
CA SER A 32 -23.82 -2.54 -4.55
C SER A 32 -23.45 -1.25 -3.85
N LYS A 33 -22.17 -0.82 -3.92
CA LYS A 33 -21.62 0.42 -3.36
C LYS A 33 -21.75 0.54 -1.85
N LYS A 34 -22.10 -0.56 -1.18
CA LYS A 34 -22.25 -0.66 0.28
C LYS A 34 -21.62 -1.96 0.76
N ALA A 35 -20.98 -1.89 1.92
CA ALA A 35 -20.47 -3.05 2.62
C ALA A 35 -20.65 -2.89 4.13
N GLN A 36 -20.73 -3.99 4.86
CA GLN A 36 -20.93 -3.96 6.30
C GLN A 36 -19.97 -4.89 7.06
N ALA A 37 -19.38 -5.85 6.35
CA ALA A 37 -18.38 -6.75 6.92
C ALA A 37 -17.25 -7.01 5.92
N VAL A 38 -16.06 -7.28 6.44
CA VAL A 38 -14.90 -7.76 5.69
C VAL A 38 -14.36 -9.00 6.39
N VAL A 39 -14.24 -10.11 5.66
CA VAL A 39 -13.59 -11.33 6.16
C VAL A 39 -12.24 -11.49 5.46
N ILE A 40 -11.19 -11.64 6.24
CA ILE A 40 -9.83 -11.73 5.73
C ILE A 40 -9.22 -13.06 6.18
N ASN A 41 -8.64 -13.83 5.27
CA ASN A 41 -7.83 -14.99 5.62
C ASN A 41 -6.39 -14.85 5.15
N ALA A 42 -5.45 -15.24 6.00
CA ALA A 42 -4.03 -15.36 5.68
C ALA A 42 -3.63 -16.83 5.54
N GLY A 43 -2.66 -17.10 4.63
CA GLY A 43 -2.09 -18.43 4.37
C GLY A 43 -2.48 -19.06 3.02
N ILE A 44 -3.67 -18.79 2.50
CA ILE A 44 -4.12 -19.27 1.18
C ILE A 44 -4.79 -18.13 0.41
N ALA A 45 -4.30 -17.87 -0.80
CA ALA A 45 -4.67 -16.71 -1.60
C ALA A 45 -6.05 -16.80 -2.27
N ASN A 46 -6.63 -17.99 -2.38
CA ASN A 46 -7.83 -18.22 -3.22
C ASN A 46 -7.66 -17.67 -4.65
N ALA A 47 -6.47 -17.82 -5.21
CA ALA A 47 -6.11 -17.45 -6.57
C ALA A 47 -5.84 -18.72 -7.39
N CYS A 48 -6.21 -18.71 -8.68
CA CYS A 48 -6.13 -19.86 -9.57
C CYS A 48 -6.94 -21.07 -9.09
N THR A 49 -8.06 -20.83 -8.42
CA THR A 49 -8.94 -21.87 -7.81
C THR A 49 -10.17 -22.20 -8.65
N GLY A 50 -10.27 -21.64 -9.87
CA GLY A 50 -11.38 -21.87 -10.78
C GLY A 50 -12.71 -21.29 -10.26
N GLU A 51 -13.82 -21.91 -10.64
CA GLU A 51 -15.18 -21.52 -10.20
C GLU A 51 -15.38 -21.73 -8.70
N GLU A 52 -14.68 -22.71 -8.12
CA GLU A 52 -14.70 -22.98 -6.69
C GLU A 52 -14.30 -21.75 -5.87
N GLY A 53 -13.32 -20.97 -6.34
CA GLY A 53 -12.86 -19.78 -5.64
C GLY A 53 -13.98 -18.75 -5.39
N ILE A 54 -14.84 -18.51 -6.37
CA ILE A 54 -16.01 -17.62 -6.22
C ILE A 54 -17.05 -18.27 -5.28
N ARG A 55 -17.22 -19.60 -5.35
CA ARG A 55 -18.11 -20.32 -4.43
C ARG A 55 -17.64 -20.19 -2.99
N TYR A 56 -16.32 -20.22 -2.74
CA TYR A 56 -15.77 -20.00 -1.41
C TYR A 56 -16.04 -18.58 -0.88
N CYS A 57 -15.93 -17.54 -1.73
CA CYS A 57 -16.30 -16.19 -1.35
C CYS A 57 -17.78 -16.11 -0.95
N ARG A 58 -18.67 -16.73 -1.73
CA ARG A 58 -20.10 -16.78 -1.41
C ARG A 58 -20.36 -17.52 -0.10
N GLN A 59 -19.80 -18.72 0.09
CA GLN A 59 -19.96 -19.47 1.34
C GLN A 59 -19.46 -18.70 2.58
N THR A 60 -18.37 -17.92 2.40
CA THR A 60 -17.87 -17.03 3.45
C THR A 60 -18.90 -15.96 3.78
N ALA A 61 -19.46 -15.29 2.76
CA ALA A 61 -20.47 -14.25 2.94
C ALA A 61 -21.78 -14.80 3.52
N GLU A 62 -22.27 -15.95 3.04
CA GLU A 62 -23.42 -16.67 3.60
C GLU A 62 -23.20 -16.97 5.08
N LYS A 63 -22.00 -17.45 5.46
CA LYS A 63 -21.68 -17.77 6.84
C LYS A 63 -21.71 -16.54 7.76
N VAL A 64 -21.25 -15.39 7.26
CA VAL A 64 -21.39 -14.12 7.99
C VAL A 64 -22.87 -13.76 8.17
N GLY A 65 -23.67 -13.85 7.10
CA GLY A 65 -25.11 -13.56 7.12
C GLY A 65 -25.95 -14.48 8.04
N GLU A 66 -25.48 -15.72 8.30
CA GLU A 66 -26.09 -16.62 9.28
C GLU A 66 -25.90 -16.14 10.74
N LEU A 67 -24.82 -15.42 11.01
CA LEU A 67 -24.39 -15.04 12.36
C LEU A 67 -24.59 -13.56 12.69
N LEU A 68 -24.61 -12.71 11.67
CA LEU A 68 -24.77 -11.26 11.76
C LEU A 68 -25.88 -10.80 10.80
N PRO A 69 -26.60 -9.71 11.11
CA PRO A 69 -27.66 -9.18 10.25
C PRO A 69 -27.09 -8.43 9.04
N VAL A 70 -26.23 -9.10 8.26
CA VAL A 70 -25.54 -8.54 7.08
C VAL A 70 -25.97 -9.28 5.83
N PRO A 71 -26.47 -8.61 4.78
CA PRO A 71 -26.73 -9.22 3.48
C PRO A 71 -25.45 -9.76 2.83
N GLU A 72 -25.56 -10.89 2.09
CA GLU A 72 -24.44 -11.51 1.38
C GLU A 72 -23.69 -10.53 0.46
N ASP A 73 -24.41 -9.65 -0.22
CA ASP A 73 -23.87 -8.64 -1.14
C ASP A 73 -23.27 -7.41 -0.46
N GLN A 74 -23.14 -7.45 0.87
CA GLN A 74 -22.44 -6.45 1.68
C GLN A 74 -21.29 -7.05 2.50
N VAL A 75 -20.88 -8.29 2.22
CA VAL A 75 -19.73 -8.94 2.82
C VAL A 75 -18.58 -9.01 1.82
N LEU A 76 -17.52 -8.27 2.10
CA LEU A 76 -16.27 -8.30 1.36
C LEU A 76 -15.40 -9.45 1.86
N VAL A 77 -14.58 -10.01 0.97
CA VAL A 77 -13.72 -11.15 1.28
C VAL A 77 -12.31 -10.90 0.74
N ALA A 78 -11.31 -10.96 1.58
CA ALA A 78 -9.92 -10.82 1.17
C ALA A 78 -9.10 -12.06 1.58
N SER A 79 -8.17 -12.46 0.73
CA SER A 79 -7.32 -13.62 0.95
C SER A 79 -5.88 -13.31 0.57
N THR A 80 -4.92 -13.90 1.28
CA THR A 80 -3.49 -13.78 0.99
C THR A 80 -2.76 -15.07 1.34
N GLY A 81 -1.66 -15.37 0.66
CA GLY A 81 -0.82 -16.56 0.89
C GLY A 81 -0.60 -17.39 -0.37
N VAL A 82 -0.59 -18.70 -0.23
CA VAL A 82 -0.26 -19.65 -1.31
C VAL A 82 -1.30 -19.62 -2.45
N ILE A 83 -0.80 -19.53 -3.68
CA ILE A 83 -1.60 -19.57 -4.92
C ILE A 83 -1.86 -21.02 -5.34
N GLY A 84 -3.06 -21.31 -5.88
CA GLY A 84 -3.42 -22.62 -6.43
C GLY A 84 -3.96 -23.63 -5.42
N MET A 85 -3.91 -23.34 -4.13
CA MET A 85 -4.52 -24.17 -3.10
C MET A 85 -6.00 -23.84 -2.92
N GLN A 86 -6.82 -24.90 -2.71
CA GLN A 86 -8.23 -24.75 -2.36
C GLN A 86 -8.39 -24.32 -0.90
N LEU A 87 -9.35 -23.44 -0.61
CA LEU A 87 -9.63 -23.00 0.76
C LEU A 87 -10.26 -24.13 1.60
N PRO A 88 -9.77 -24.35 2.82
CA PRO A 88 -10.38 -25.31 3.76
C PRO A 88 -11.63 -24.69 4.40
N MET A 89 -12.75 -24.68 3.69
CA MET A 89 -13.97 -23.94 4.08
C MET A 89 -14.51 -24.33 5.45
N GLU A 90 -14.36 -25.58 5.88
CA GLU A 90 -14.72 -25.99 7.25
C GLU A 90 -13.97 -25.14 8.30
N ARG A 91 -12.67 -24.88 8.08
CA ARG A 91 -11.86 -24.06 8.99
C ARG A 91 -12.24 -22.58 8.89
N ILE A 92 -12.52 -22.08 7.69
CA ILE A 92 -12.94 -20.70 7.48
C ILE A 92 -14.28 -20.47 8.22
N CYS A 93 -15.28 -21.33 8.01
CA CYS A 93 -16.58 -21.21 8.67
C CYS A 93 -16.48 -21.32 10.19
N ALA A 94 -15.71 -22.28 10.71
CA ALA A 94 -15.46 -22.41 12.14
C ALA A 94 -14.74 -21.17 12.73
N GLY A 95 -13.80 -20.58 11.97
CA GLY A 95 -13.14 -19.34 12.34
C GLY A 95 -14.11 -18.16 12.46
N ILE A 96 -15.03 -18.02 11.49
CA ILE A 96 -16.09 -16.98 11.53
C ILE A 96 -16.99 -17.17 12.75
N GLU A 97 -17.43 -18.41 13.02
CA GLU A 97 -18.23 -18.74 14.19
C GLU A 97 -17.54 -18.37 15.52
N ALA A 98 -16.22 -18.58 15.59
CA ALA A 98 -15.44 -18.23 16.78
C ALA A 98 -15.19 -16.72 16.92
N MET A 99 -15.05 -16.00 15.80
CA MET A 99 -14.76 -14.57 15.80
C MET A 99 -15.98 -13.70 16.13
N VAL A 100 -17.18 -14.07 15.65
CA VAL A 100 -18.38 -13.23 15.83
C VAL A 100 -18.67 -12.90 17.29
N PRO A 101 -18.64 -13.84 18.26
CA PRO A 101 -18.84 -13.49 19.66
C PRO A 101 -17.70 -12.66 20.28
N ALA A 102 -16.54 -12.62 19.62
CA ALA A 102 -15.35 -11.88 20.07
C ALA A 102 -15.21 -10.50 19.40
N LEU A 103 -16.14 -10.11 18.53
CA LEU A 103 -16.13 -8.77 17.92
C LEU A 103 -16.21 -7.69 19.01
N SER A 104 -15.35 -6.69 18.90
CA SER A 104 -15.24 -5.61 19.85
C SER A 104 -14.74 -4.34 19.15
N GLY A 105 -15.17 -3.17 19.65
CA GLY A 105 -14.66 -1.86 19.25
C GLY A 105 -13.40 -1.42 19.99
N GLU A 106 -12.80 -2.29 20.80
CA GLU A 106 -11.60 -1.97 21.57
C GLU A 106 -10.36 -1.95 20.67
N THR A 107 -9.39 -1.09 21.00
CA THR A 107 -8.13 -0.94 20.24
C THR A 107 -7.37 -2.25 20.10
N GLU A 108 -7.38 -3.09 21.14
CA GLU A 108 -6.74 -4.41 21.15
C GLU A 108 -7.30 -5.35 20.09
N SER A 109 -8.58 -5.24 19.76
CA SER A 109 -9.21 -6.03 18.70
C SER A 109 -8.74 -5.59 17.31
N GLY A 110 -8.57 -4.28 17.09
CA GLY A 110 -7.95 -3.73 15.89
C GLY A 110 -6.51 -4.22 15.71
N HIS A 111 -5.71 -4.13 16.77
CA HIS A 111 -4.34 -4.61 16.80
C HIS A 111 -4.24 -6.13 16.54
N ALA A 112 -5.13 -6.93 17.13
CA ALA A 112 -5.20 -8.35 16.87
C ALA A 112 -5.54 -8.66 15.40
N ALA A 113 -6.43 -7.87 14.78
CA ALA A 113 -6.76 -8.00 13.36
C ALA A 113 -5.55 -7.67 12.48
N ALA A 114 -4.82 -6.57 12.76
CA ALA A 114 -3.61 -6.19 12.02
C ALA A 114 -2.54 -7.30 12.08
N LYS A 115 -2.37 -7.96 13.23
CA LYS A 115 -1.48 -9.13 13.37
C LYS A 115 -1.97 -10.36 12.61
N ALA A 116 -3.28 -10.62 12.63
CA ALA A 116 -3.86 -11.83 12.04
C ALA A 116 -3.77 -11.87 10.52
N ILE A 117 -3.64 -10.72 9.85
CA ILE A 117 -3.52 -10.65 8.38
C ILE A 117 -2.08 -10.80 7.86
N MET A 118 -1.08 -10.79 8.73
CA MET A 118 0.33 -10.91 8.37
C MET A 118 0.66 -12.29 7.78
N THR A 119 1.66 -12.31 6.88
CA THR A 119 2.24 -13.56 6.33
C THR A 119 3.75 -13.59 6.56
N THR A 120 4.53 -12.97 5.71
CA THR A 120 5.99 -12.81 5.84
C THR A 120 6.37 -11.48 6.48
N ASP A 121 5.39 -10.65 6.81
CA ASP A 121 5.58 -9.39 7.52
C ASP A 121 6.29 -9.60 8.86
N THR A 122 7.20 -8.69 9.24
CA THR A 122 7.94 -8.78 10.51
C THR A 122 7.25 -8.05 11.67
N HIS A 123 6.35 -7.12 11.34
CA HIS A 123 5.54 -6.37 12.32
C HIS A 123 4.21 -5.93 11.72
N GLU A 124 3.25 -5.69 12.59
CA GLU A 124 1.95 -5.14 12.22
C GLU A 124 2.07 -3.68 11.73
N LYS A 125 1.17 -3.32 10.81
CA LYS A 125 1.12 -1.99 10.18
C LYS A 125 -0.27 -1.42 10.36
N GLU A 126 -0.41 -0.48 11.29
CA GLU A 126 -1.67 0.17 11.64
C GLU A 126 -1.45 1.63 12.03
N ILE A 127 -2.45 2.46 11.81
CA ILE A 127 -2.47 3.89 12.16
C ILE A 127 -3.91 4.36 12.29
N ALA A 128 -4.13 5.38 13.09
CA ALA A 128 -5.36 6.15 13.10
C ALA A 128 -5.05 7.65 13.23
N VAL A 129 -5.87 8.47 12.59
CA VAL A 129 -5.84 9.93 12.67
C VAL A 129 -7.23 10.47 12.97
N GLU A 130 -7.30 11.64 13.58
CA GLU A 130 -8.53 12.40 13.78
C GLU A 130 -8.49 13.66 12.91
N VAL A 131 -9.59 13.97 12.23
CA VAL A 131 -9.76 15.15 11.41
C VAL A 131 -11.09 15.84 11.73
N MET A 132 -11.11 17.18 11.67
CA MET A 132 -12.34 17.94 11.85
C MET A 132 -13.05 18.11 10.51
N LEU A 133 -14.30 17.63 10.42
CA LEU A 133 -15.16 17.78 9.23
C LEU A 133 -16.46 18.49 9.64
N GLY A 134 -16.71 19.67 9.12
CA GLY A 134 -17.86 20.49 9.48
C GLY A 134 -17.93 20.80 10.99
N GLY A 135 -16.78 20.85 11.69
CA GLY A 135 -16.73 21.07 13.13
C GLY A 135 -16.96 19.80 13.97
N VAL A 136 -17.06 18.63 13.36
CA VAL A 136 -17.24 17.32 14.02
C VAL A 136 -15.91 16.56 13.96
N PRO A 137 -15.40 15.99 15.06
CA PRO A 137 -14.24 15.11 15.02
C PRO A 137 -14.60 13.79 14.33
N VAL A 138 -13.81 13.41 13.34
CA VAL A 138 -13.96 12.18 12.57
C VAL A 138 -12.68 11.38 12.67
N THR A 139 -12.80 10.09 12.91
CA THR A 139 -11.65 9.18 12.98
C THR A 139 -11.50 8.41 11.66
N ILE A 140 -10.28 8.32 11.18
CA ILE A 140 -9.91 7.42 10.08
C ILE A 140 -8.82 6.50 10.61
N GLY A 141 -9.06 5.18 10.54
CA GLY A 141 -8.09 4.17 10.96
C GLY A 141 -7.79 3.22 9.81
N GLY A 142 -6.57 2.72 9.75
CA GLY A 142 -6.16 1.80 8.70
C GLY A 142 -5.17 0.75 9.19
N MET A 143 -5.22 -0.42 8.55
CA MET A 143 -4.23 -1.48 8.70
C MET A 143 -3.87 -2.06 7.34
N CYS A 144 -2.66 -2.56 7.20
CA CYS A 144 -2.24 -3.26 5.99
C CYS A 144 -1.27 -4.41 6.28
N LYS A 145 -1.11 -5.27 5.28
CA LYS A 145 -0.08 -6.30 5.25
C LYS A 145 0.60 -6.32 3.88
N GLY A 146 1.87 -6.69 3.87
CA GLY A 146 2.66 -6.91 2.69
C GLY A 146 4.15 -6.78 2.99
N SER A 147 4.94 -7.71 2.46
CA SER A 147 6.39 -7.80 2.65
C SER A 147 7.07 -8.36 1.39
N GLY A 148 6.45 -9.30 0.67
CA GLY A 148 6.88 -9.83 -0.63
C GLY A 148 5.78 -9.80 -1.68
N MET A 149 6.17 -9.92 -2.97
CA MET A 149 5.32 -9.72 -4.14
C MET A 149 4.67 -8.32 -4.10
N ILE A 150 5.52 -7.27 -3.93
CA ILE A 150 5.10 -5.88 -3.77
C ILE A 150 5.63 -5.02 -4.92
N HIS A 151 4.78 -4.79 -5.91
CA HIS A 151 4.96 -3.80 -6.97
C HIS A 151 3.60 -3.33 -7.47
N PRO A 152 2.93 -2.40 -6.77
CA PRO A 152 1.60 -1.97 -7.13
C PRO A 152 1.56 -1.26 -8.48
N ASN A 153 0.63 -1.76 -9.31
CA ASN A 153 0.06 -1.02 -10.42
C ASN A 153 -1.45 -1.01 -10.19
N MET A 154 -1.94 -0.07 -9.36
CA MET A 154 -3.27 0.00 -8.77
C MET A 154 -3.53 -1.01 -7.62
N CYS A 155 -2.56 -1.25 -6.74
CA CYS A 155 -2.48 -2.00 -5.47
C CYS A 155 -1.76 -3.36 -5.54
N THR A 156 -0.73 -3.56 -4.65
CA THR A 156 -0.08 -4.88 -4.40
C THR A 156 0.00 -5.12 -2.89
N MET A 157 -1.12 -5.48 -2.24
CA MET A 157 -1.17 -5.73 -0.79
C MET A 157 -2.62 -5.95 -0.35
N LEU A 158 -2.83 -6.23 0.93
CA LEU A 158 -4.13 -6.04 1.55
C LEU A 158 -4.07 -4.82 2.47
N SER A 159 -4.94 -3.86 2.23
CA SER A 159 -5.10 -2.69 3.10
C SER A 159 -6.57 -2.36 3.31
N PHE A 160 -6.90 -2.08 4.55
CA PHE A 160 -8.26 -1.81 4.97
C PHE A 160 -8.26 -0.52 5.78
N VAL A 161 -9.01 0.47 5.29
CA VAL A 161 -9.20 1.76 5.95
C VAL A 161 -10.67 1.86 6.34
N THR A 162 -10.94 2.23 7.57
CA THR A 162 -12.27 2.46 8.09
C THR A 162 -12.40 3.85 8.65
N THR A 163 -13.59 4.45 8.51
CA THR A 163 -13.87 5.78 9.07
C THR A 163 -15.34 5.89 9.48
N ASP A 164 -15.56 6.70 10.49
CA ASP A 164 -16.91 7.10 10.89
C ASP A 164 -17.42 8.35 10.15
N ALA A 165 -16.69 8.86 9.15
CA ALA A 165 -17.11 9.94 8.27
C ALA A 165 -18.41 9.61 7.53
N ALA A 166 -19.31 10.61 7.42
CA ALA A 166 -20.37 10.60 6.44
C ALA A 166 -19.88 11.24 5.12
N ILE A 167 -19.70 10.42 4.09
CA ILE A 167 -19.25 10.83 2.76
C ILE A 167 -19.95 10.01 1.68
N ALA A 168 -20.40 10.67 0.62
CA ALA A 168 -21.04 10.01 -0.51
C ALA A 168 -20.06 9.07 -1.23
N GLN A 169 -20.51 7.86 -1.56
CA GLN A 169 -19.70 6.81 -2.15
C GLN A 169 -18.92 7.24 -3.42
N PRO A 170 -19.47 8.02 -4.36
CA PRO A 170 -18.72 8.48 -5.52
C PRO A 170 -17.50 9.34 -5.16
N LEU A 171 -17.64 10.24 -4.18
CA LEU A 171 -16.53 11.09 -3.72
C LEU A 171 -15.50 10.29 -2.93
N LEU A 172 -15.94 9.30 -2.11
CA LEU A 172 -15.04 8.37 -1.42
C LEU A 172 -14.18 7.58 -2.42
N LEU A 173 -14.79 7.12 -3.52
CA LEU A 173 -14.08 6.39 -4.56
C LEU A 173 -13.11 7.30 -5.33
N GLU A 174 -13.52 8.53 -5.64
CA GLU A 174 -12.68 9.53 -6.31
C GLU A 174 -11.47 9.90 -5.45
N ALA A 175 -11.68 10.19 -4.16
CA ALA A 175 -10.61 10.46 -3.20
C ALA A 175 -9.57 9.31 -3.17
N LEU A 176 -10.05 8.06 -3.07
CA LEU A 176 -9.19 6.89 -3.03
C LEU A 176 -8.41 6.69 -4.34
N GLN A 177 -9.06 6.84 -5.49
CA GLN A 177 -8.43 6.67 -6.81
C GLN A 177 -7.36 7.73 -7.09
N ALA A 178 -7.58 8.96 -6.64
CA ALA A 178 -6.58 10.02 -6.74
C ALA A 178 -5.39 9.74 -5.82
N ASP A 179 -5.66 9.38 -4.57
CA ASP A 179 -4.66 9.18 -3.53
C ASP A 179 -3.71 8.00 -3.82
N VAL A 180 -4.24 6.88 -4.28
CA VAL A 180 -3.44 5.66 -4.54
C VAL A 180 -2.31 5.88 -5.54
N CYS A 181 -2.45 6.88 -6.42
CA CYS A 181 -1.44 7.22 -7.43
C CYS A 181 -0.16 7.80 -6.84
N ASP A 182 -0.24 8.42 -5.67
CA ASP A 182 0.90 9.03 -4.96
C ASP A 182 1.33 8.26 -3.71
N THR A 183 0.64 7.17 -3.38
CA THR A 183 0.88 6.37 -2.18
C THR A 183 1.22 4.92 -2.55
N TYR A 184 0.27 4.02 -2.56
CA TYR A 184 0.54 2.59 -2.82
C TYR A 184 1.11 2.31 -4.22
N ASN A 185 0.74 3.06 -5.27
CA ASN A 185 1.37 2.89 -6.58
C ASN A 185 2.83 3.35 -6.62
N MET A 186 3.29 4.02 -5.59
CA MET A 186 4.65 4.54 -5.47
C MET A 186 5.56 3.67 -4.58
N ILE A 187 5.15 2.43 -4.26
CA ILE A 187 6.02 1.49 -3.55
C ILE A 187 6.48 0.33 -4.43
N SER A 188 7.61 -0.30 -4.07
CA SER A 188 8.05 -1.58 -4.63
C SER A 188 9.05 -2.28 -3.70
N VAL A 189 8.86 -3.59 -3.49
CA VAL A 189 9.84 -4.46 -2.83
C VAL A 189 10.64 -5.24 -3.86
N ASP A 190 9.98 -5.95 -4.78
CA ASP A 190 10.60 -6.94 -5.67
C ASP A 190 10.20 -6.82 -7.14
N GLY A 191 9.33 -5.88 -7.49
CA GLY A 191 8.88 -5.67 -8.87
C GLY A 191 7.76 -6.60 -9.32
N ASP A 192 7.24 -7.49 -8.43
CA ASP A 192 6.21 -8.45 -8.76
C ASP A 192 4.82 -7.99 -8.32
N THR A 193 3.86 -7.95 -9.25
CA THR A 193 2.47 -7.56 -8.98
C THR A 193 1.62 -8.78 -8.58
N SER A 194 1.03 -8.74 -7.39
CA SER A 194 0.24 -9.84 -6.84
C SER A 194 -1.10 -10.03 -7.56
N THR A 195 -1.69 -11.21 -7.37
CA THR A 195 -3.01 -11.60 -7.86
C THR A 195 -4.16 -11.13 -6.96
N ASN A 196 -3.85 -10.68 -5.72
CA ASN A 196 -4.81 -10.50 -4.63
C ASN A 196 -4.98 -9.06 -4.15
N ASP A 197 -4.19 -8.13 -4.68
CA ASP A 197 -4.12 -6.78 -4.14
C ASP A 197 -5.47 -6.11 -4.04
N THR A 198 -5.73 -5.59 -2.85
CA THR A 198 -7.01 -5.00 -2.48
C THR A 198 -6.79 -3.89 -1.47
N LEU A 199 -7.18 -2.67 -1.80
CA LEU A 199 -7.31 -1.54 -0.88
C LEU A 199 -8.79 -1.19 -0.77
N LEU A 200 -9.34 -1.24 0.42
CA LEU A 200 -10.73 -0.92 0.71
C LEU A 200 -10.80 0.25 1.70
N VAL A 201 -11.74 1.16 1.45
CA VAL A 201 -12.12 2.22 2.40
C VAL A 201 -13.61 2.08 2.68
N LEU A 202 -13.97 1.98 3.96
CA LEU A 202 -15.34 1.86 4.43
C LEU A 202 -15.70 3.05 5.33
N ALA A 203 -16.75 3.77 4.99
CA ALA A 203 -17.23 4.95 5.71
C ALA A 203 -18.66 4.72 6.19
N ASN A 204 -18.88 4.69 7.52
CA ASN A 204 -20.18 4.34 8.10
C ASN A 204 -21.04 5.54 8.52
N GLY A 205 -20.50 6.75 8.52
CA GLY A 205 -21.25 7.98 8.83
C GLY A 205 -21.61 8.17 10.31
N MET A 206 -21.04 7.38 11.21
CA MET A 206 -21.44 7.40 12.62
C MET A 206 -20.84 8.57 13.42
N ALA A 207 -19.86 9.30 12.89
CA ALA A 207 -19.35 10.53 13.51
C ALA A 207 -20.42 11.63 13.60
N GLY A 208 -21.38 11.63 12.68
CA GLY A 208 -22.49 12.60 12.67
C GLY A 208 -22.13 13.94 12.04
N ASN A 209 -21.06 14.03 11.26
CA ASN A 209 -20.79 15.16 10.39
C ASN A 209 -21.85 15.25 9.29
N GLU A 210 -22.05 16.44 8.71
CA GLU A 210 -22.87 16.59 7.50
C GLU A 210 -22.24 15.74 6.37
N GLU A 211 -23.08 15.01 5.63
CA GLU A 211 -22.57 14.15 4.55
C GLU A 211 -21.84 14.98 3.49
N ILE A 212 -20.60 14.62 3.22
CA ILE A 212 -19.81 15.22 2.15
C ILE A 212 -20.35 14.74 0.81
N THR A 213 -21.07 15.63 0.10
CA THR A 213 -21.72 15.34 -1.19
C THR A 213 -21.14 16.12 -2.36
N ALA A 214 -20.19 17.02 -2.10
CA ALA A 214 -19.48 17.83 -3.10
C ALA A 214 -18.04 18.12 -2.63
N GLU A 215 -17.17 18.49 -3.57
CA GLU A 215 -15.86 19.04 -3.27
C GLU A 215 -15.98 20.33 -2.43
N GLY A 216 -15.01 20.58 -1.58
CA GLY A 216 -14.94 21.71 -0.67
C GLY A 216 -14.01 21.44 0.50
N GLU A 217 -14.00 22.33 1.50
CA GLU A 217 -13.05 22.29 2.61
C GLU A 217 -13.09 20.96 3.38
N ASP A 218 -14.26 20.41 3.67
CA ASP A 218 -14.38 19.12 4.37
C ASP A 218 -13.89 17.95 3.53
N TYR A 219 -14.17 17.95 2.21
CA TYR A 219 -13.63 16.97 1.27
C TYR A 219 -12.11 17.06 1.18
N ASP A 220 -11.54 18.26 1.07
CA ASP A 220 -10.09 18.47 1.03
C ASP A 220 -9.41 18.01 2.33
N ASN A 221 -10.03 18.26 3.47
CA ASN A 221 -9.52 17.83 4.76
C ASN A 221 -9.60 16.30 4.92
N PHE A 222 -10.69 15.68 4.45
CA PHE A 222 -10.82 14.23 4.39
C PHE A 222 -9.72 13.60 3.49
N CYS A 223 -9.52 14.16 2.29
CA CYS A 223 -8.46 13.69 1.37
C CYS A 223 -7.06 13.80 1.98
N LYS A 224 -6.73 14.88 2.68
CA LYS A 224 -5.44 15.04 3.38
C LYS A 224 -5.26 14.00 4.48
N ALA A 225 -6.27 13.76 5.28
CA ALA A 225 -6.21 12.76 6.35
C ALA A 225 -6.11 11.33 5.79
N LEU A 226 -6.83 11.02 4.71
CA LEU A 226 -6.69 9.76 3.98
C LEU A 226 -5.27 9.60 3.45
N HIS A 227 -4.71 10.63 2.83
CA HIS A 227 -3.34 10.64 2.29
C HIS A 227 -2.27 10.42 3.37
N GLU A 228 -2.45 10.95 4.57
CA GLU A 228 -1.56 10.71 5.70
C GLU A 228 -1.54 9.23 6.09
N ILE A 229 -2.72 8.62 6.21
CA ILE A 229 -2.86 7.18 6.54
C ILE A 229 -2.24 6.30 5.47
N THR A 230 -2.61 6.51 4.21
CA THR A 230 -2.18 5.68 3.08
C THR A 230 -0.68 5.82 2.83
N THR A 231 -0.11 7.03 2.96
CA THR A 231 1.33 7.27 2.90
C THR A 231 2.07 6.53 4.01
N PHE A 232 1.60 6.64 5.26
CA PHE A 232 2.22 5.94 6.39
C PHE A 232 2.22 4.42 6.17
N LEU A 233 1.07 3.85 5.81
CA LEU A 233 0.93 2.41 5.59
C LEU A 233 1.79 1.94 4.39
N ALA A 234 1.83 2.70 3.30
CA ALA A 234 2.67 2.42 2.14
C ALA A 234 4.17 2.42 2.48
N LYS A 235 4.65 3.42 3.23
CA LYS A 235 6.04 3.49 3.72
C LYS A 235 6.38 2.33 4.65
N LYS A 236 5.49 1.98 5.58
CA LYS A 236 5.66 0.84 6.49
C LYS A 236 5.76 -0.49 5.74
N MET A 237 4.96 -0.65 4.69
CA MET A 237 5.00 -1.83 3.84
C MET A 237 6.30 -1.91 3.03
N ALA A 238 6.72 -0.81 2.41
CA ALA A 238 7.96 -0.76 1.64
C ALA A 238 9.19 -1.03 2.51
N GLY A 239 9.21 -0.49 3.74
CA GLY A 239 10.33 -0.67 4.68
C GLY A 239 10.39 -2.04 5.34
N ASP A 240 9.28 -2.79 5.36
CA ASP A 240 9.19 -4.16 5.89
C ASP A 240 9.27 -5.21 4.76
N GLY A 241 9.95 -4.89 3.66
CA GLY A 241 10.20 -5.86 2.59
C GLY A 241 10.95 -7.09 3.08
N GLU A 242 10.68 -8.27 2.49
CA GLU A 242 11.31 -9.54 2.88
C GLU A 242 12.83 -9.42 2.92
N GLY A 243 13.42 -9.56 4.11
CA GLY A 243 14.86 -9.44 4.35
C GLY A 243 15.42 -8.03 4.23
N ALA A 244 14.59 -6.99 4.17
CA ALA A 244 15.03 -5.59 4.11
C ALA A 244 15.77 -5.16 5.38
N THR A 245 16.78 -4.32 5.20
CA THR A 245 17.53 -3.69 6.31
C THR A 245 17.37 -2.17 6.35
N ALA A 246 16.90 -1.56 5.25
CA ALA A 246 16.67 -0.12 5.14
C ALA A 246 15.46 0.20 4.26
N LEU A 247 14.67 1.19 4.66
CA LEU A 247 13.73 1.89 3.80
C LEU A 247 14.52 2.77 2.83
N PHE A 248 14.28 2.62 1.55
CA PHE A 248 14.86 3.43 0.50
C PHE A 248 13.80 4.31 -0.16
N GLU A 249 13.94 5.61 0.00
CA GLU A 249 13.08 6.60 -0.63
C GLU A 249 13.79 7.24 -1.83
N THR A 250 13.07 7.44 -2.92
CA THR A 250 13.51 8.31 -4.02
C THR A 250 12.56 9.47 -4.16
N LYS A 251 13.04 10.68 -3.89
CA LYS A 251 12.30 11.92 -4.08
C LYS A 251 12.81 12.63 -5.33
N VAL A 252 11.95 12.76 -6.34
CA VAL A 252 12.21 13.54 -7.56
C VAL A 252 11.52 14.88 -7.41
N ILE A 253 12.27 15.97 -7.60
CA ILE A 253 11.77 17.34 -7.56
C ILE A 253 12.09 18.08 -8.87
N HIS A 254 11.36 19.14 -9.13
CA HIS A 254 11.51 20.01 -10.30
C HIS A 254 11.43 19.24 -11.64
N ALA A 255 10.61 18.19 -11.72
CA ALA A 255 10.33 17.49 -12.96
C ALA A 255 9.36 18.28 -13.87
N ALA A 256 9.35 17.98 -15.17
CA ALA A 256 8.52 18.65 -16.15
C ALA A 256 7.01 18.39 -15.95
N SER A 257 6.67 17.23 -15.42
CA SER A 257 5.30 16.84 -15.12
C SER A 257 5.24 15.89 -13.91
N LYS A 258 4.06 15.80 -13.28
CA LYS A 258 3.81 14.85 -12.17
C LYS A 258 3.99 13.40 -12.62
N GLU A 259 3.60 13.07 -13.84
CA GLU A 259 3.76 11.75 -14.44
C GLU A 259 5.23 11.38 -14.62
N ASP A 260 6.05 12.30 -15.16
CA ASP A 260 7.48 12.09 -15.29
C ASP A 260 8.14 11.93 -13.90
N ALA A 261 7.77 12.75 -12.92
CA ALA A 261 8.29 12.65 -11.56
C ALA A 261 8.00 11.26 -10.95
N ARG A 262 6.76 10.76 -11.08
CA ARG A 262 6.37 9.42 -10.61
C ARG A 262 7.15 8.32 -11.32
N THR A 263 7.27 8.41 -12.65
CA THR A 263 7.97 7.43 -13.48
C THR A 263 9.45 7.34 -13.11
N LEU A 264 10.12 8.48 -12.96
CA LEU A 264 11.51 8.58 -12.55
C LEU A 264 11.73 8.01 -11.15
N ALA A 265 10.97 8.46 -10.17
CA ALA A 265 11.10 8.00 -8.78
C ALA A 265 10.89 6.49 -8.66
N LYS A 266 9.84 5.97 -9.32
CA LYS A 266 9.53 4.55 -9.29
C LYS A 266 10.59 3.70 -9.99
N SER A 267 11.17 4.17 -11.10
CA SER A 267 12.24 3.47 -11.81
C SER A 267 13.47 3.24 -10.92
N VAL A 268 13.82 4.21 -10.09
CA VAL A 268 14.98 4.12 -9.20
C VAL A 268 14.76 3.08 -8.10
N ILE A 269 13.63 3.11 -7.40
CA ILE A 269 13.34 2.15 -6.32
C ILE A 269 13.15 0.72 -6.83
N CYS A 270 12.81 0.53 -8.10
CA CYS A 270 12.66 -0.78 -8.74
C CYS A 270 13.98 -1.37 -9.26
N SER A 271 15.05 -0.57 -9.32
CA SER A 271 16.35 -1.03 -9.82
C SER A 271 17.03 -1.98 -8.84
N SER A 272 17.14 -3.27 -9.19
CA SER A 272 17.85 -4.25 -8.37
C SER A 272 19.31 -3.85 -8.08
N LEU A 273 19.99 -3.20 -9.04
CA LEU A 273 21.36 -2.71 -8.85
C LEU A 273 21.42 -1.56 -7.85
N THR A 274 20.45 -0.63 -7.90
CA THR A 274 20.36 0.46 -6.92
C THR A 274 20.05 -0.09 -5.53
N LYS A 275 19.05 -0.97 -5.40
CA LYS A 275 18.69 -1.63 -4.14
C LYS A 275 19.86 -2.39 -3.52
N ALA A 276 20.68 -3.09 -4.33
CA ALA A 276 21.88 -3.78 -3.88
C ALA A 276 22.98 -2.79 -3.46
N ALA A 277 23.08 -1.61 -4.07
CA ALA A 277 24.01 -0.55 -3.64
C ALA A 277 23.61 0.01 -2.27
N ILE A 278 22.30 0.25 -2.04
CA ILE A 278 21.78 0.67 -0.73
C ILE A 278 22.13 -0.36 0.34
N PHE A 279 21.91 -1.67 0.08
CA PHE A 279 22.32 -2.74 0.99
C PHE A 279 23.82 -2.73 1.31
N GLY A 280 24.65 -2.42 0.30
CA GLY A 280 26.12 -2.34 0.45
C GLY A 280 26.61 -0.99 0.99
N HIS A 281 25.74 -0.06 1.32
CA HIS A 281 26.06 1.32 1.72
C HIS A 281 26.97 2.03 0.69
N ASP A 282 26.80 1.71 -0.59
CA ASP A 282 27.55 2.25 -1.73
C ASP A 282 26.80 3.42 -2.35
N ALA A 283 27.39 4.62 -2.32
CA ALA A 283 26.82 5.83 -2.90
C ALA A 283 26.84 5.81 -4.44
N ASN A 284 26.30 4.76 -5.03
CA ASN A 284 26.38 4.47 -6.45
C ASN A 284 25.42 5.31 -7.30
N TRP A 285 25.76 6.58 -7.47
CA TRP A 285 25.02 7.52 -8.32
C TRP A 285 24.84 7.02 -9.75
N GLY A 286 25.80 6.27 -10.29
CA GLY A 286 25.73 5.73 -11.66
C GLY A 286 24.57 4.76 -11.85
N ARG A 287 24.23 3.93 -10.84
CA ARG A 287 23.08 3.03 -10.88
C ARG A 287 21.76 3.79 -10.84
N ILE A 288 21.68 4.88 -10.07
CA ILE A 288 20.50 5.75 -10.02
C ILE A 288 20.30 6.44 -11.37
N LEU A 289 21.34 7.08 -11.93
CA LEU A 289 21.25 7.70 -13.26
C LEU A 289 20.89 6.71 -14.35
N CYS A 290 21.42 5.50 -14.30
CA CYS A 290 21.04 4.44 -15.21
C CYS A 290 19.55 4.13 -15.09
N ALA A 291 19.00 4.02 -13.87
CA ALA A 291 17.58 3.77 -13.63
C ALA A 291 16.70 4.92 -14.13
N LEU A 292 17.11 6.17 -13.94
CA LEU A 292 16.45 7.33 -14.52
C LEU A 292 16.46 7.27 -16.03
N GLY A 293 17.62 6.93 -16.64
CA GLY A 293 17.83 6.92 -18.08
C GLY A 293 16.98 5.91 -18.85
N TYR A 294 16.67 4.76 -18.26
CA TYR A 294 15.78 3.76 -18.90
C TYR A 294 14.32 3.86 -18.45
N SER A 295 13.96 4.82 -17.61
CA SER A 295 12.60 4.96 -17.06
C SER A 295 11.52 5.20 -18.11
N GLY A 296 11.89 5.77 -19.26
CA GLY A 296 10.98 6.22 -20.31
C GLY A 296 10.54 7.67 -20.19
N ALA A 297 10.77 8.34 -19.06
CA ALA A 297 10.57 9.77 -18.92
C ALA A 297 11.63 10.56 -19.69
N LYS A 298 11.30 11.78 -20.08
CA LYS A 298 12.20 12.66 -20.82
C LYS A 298 12.86 13.64 -19.86
N PHE A 299 14.20 13.71 -19.88
CA PHE A 299 14.98 14.68 -19.12
C PHE A 299 16.35 14.92 -19.78
N ASP A 300 17.04 15.96 -19.34
CA ASP A 300 18.42 16.25 -19.73
C ASP A 300 19.39 15.67 -18.69
N PRO A 301 20.13 14.59 -18.99
CA PRO A 301 21.03 13.95 -18.04
C PRO A 301 22.22 14.83 -17.60
N GLU A 302 22.56 15.87 -18.37
CA GLU A 302 23.62 16.81 -18.01
C GLU A 302 23.16 17.85 -16.98
N ASN A 303 21.84 17.98 -16.76
CA ASN A 303 21.23 18.96 -15.88
C ASN A 303 20.47 18.32 -14.70
N VAL A 304 21.03 17.25 -14.11
CA VAL A 304 20.48 16.55 -12.96
C VAL A 304 21.41 16.73 -11.77
N ASP A 305 20.86 17.04 -10.61
CA ASP A 305 21.58 16.95 -9.34
C ASP A 305 21.06 15.76 -8.51
N LEU A 306 21.98 15.03 -7.89
CA LEU A 306 21.67 13.88 -7.06
C LEU A 306 22.32 14.00 -5.67
N TYR A 307 21.50 13.80 -4.65
CA TYR A 307 21.93 13.81 -3.24
C TYR A 307 21.48 12.52 -2.56
N PHE A 308 22.27 12.09 -1.56
CA PHE A 308 21.76 11.18 -0.53
C PHE A 308 21.49 11.95 0.75
N GLU A 309 20.39 11.60 1.40
CA GLU A 309 19.93 12.20 2.66
C GLU A 309 19.51 11.11 3.65
N SER A 310 19.80 11.34 4.92
CA SER A 310 19.31 10.57 6.05
C SER A 310 19.36 11.42 7.32
N LYS A 311 19.00 10.87 8.48
CA LYS A 311 19.18 11.56 9.77
C LYS A 311 20.65 11.94 10.06
N SER A 312 21.62 11.24 9.43
CA SER A 312 23.07 11.47 9.60
C SER A 312 23.61 12.62 8.75
N GLY A 313 22.85 13.13 7.79
CA GLY A 313 23.24 14.26 6.96
C GLY A 313 22.71 14.23 5.52
N LYS A 314 23.26 15.13 4.71
CA LYS A 314 22.99 15.23 3.28
C LYS A 314 24.29 15.41 2.53
N ILE A 315 24.48 14.70 1.42
CA ILE A 315 25.66 14.76 0.58
C ILE A 315 25.30 14.87 -0.89
N HIS A 316 25.96 15.78 -1.61
CA HIS A 316 25.83 15.97 -3.05
C HIS A 316 26.81 15.05 -3.77
N ILE A 317 26.34 14.15 -4.60
CA ILE A 317 27.16 13.09 -5.21
C ILE A 317 27.28 13.18 -6.73
N PHE A 318 26.34 13.84 -7.41
CA PHE A 318 26.36 14.06 -8.85
C PHE A 318 25.69 15.38 -9.21
N GLY A 319 26.28 16.13 -10.16
CA GLY A 319 25.74 17.38 -10.70
C GLY A 319 26.54 17.87 -11.90
N ASN A 320 25.93 18.72 -12.72
CA ASN A 320 26.55 19.23 -13.96
C ASN A 320 27.12 18.14 -14.87
N GLY A 321 26.41 17.01 -15.01
CA GLY A 321 26.81 15.88 -15.84
C GLY A 321 28.01 15.07 -15.32
N MET A 322 28.48 15.31 -14.09
CA MET A 322 29.69 14.68 -13.54
C MET A 322 29.51 14.29 -12.05
N ALA A 323 30.33 13.32 -11.62
CA ALA A 323 30.47 13.03 -10.20
C ALA A 323 31.01 14.25 -9.45
N CYS A 324 30.43 14.56 -8.30
CA CYS A 324 30.97 15.54 -7.37
C CYS A 324 32.17 14.97 -6.60
N ASP A 325 33.02 15.84 -6.08
CA ASP A 325 34.02 15.46 -5.10
C ASP A 325 33.34 15.36 -3.72
N TYR A 326 33.22 14.14 -3.18
CA TYR A 326 32.55 13.88 -1.90
C TYR A 326 33.35 12.89 -1.04
N SER A 327 33.08 12.88 0.25
CA SER A 327 33.67 11.94 1.19
C SER A 327 32.94 10.59 1.17
N GLU A 328 33.62 9.53 0.79
CA GLU A 328 33.09 8.15 0.87
C GLU A 328 32.72 7.74 2.30
N GLU A 329 33.50 8.22 3.31
CA GLU A 329 33.19 7.95 4.71
C GLU A 329 31.86 8.60 5.14
N GLU A 330 31.64 9.86 4.74
CA GLU A 330 30.39 10.57 5.01
C GLU A 330 29.21 9.95 4.25
N ALA A 331 29.39 9.58 3.00
CA ALA A 331 28.39 8.90 2.21
C ALA A 331 27.99 7.54 2.82
N THR A 332 28.97 6.72 3.21
CA THR A 332 28.73 5.45 3.90
C THR A 332 27.98 5.64 5.21
N LYS A 333 28.32 6.68 5.98
CA LYS A 333 27.61 7.00 7.23
C LYS A 333 26.13 7.33 6.97
N ILE A 334 25.84 8.14 5.96
CA ILE A 334 24.48 8.51 5.56
C ILE A 334 23.69 7.25 5.12
N LEU A 335 24.31 6.42 4.30
CA LEU A 335 23.69 5.21 3.75
C LEU A 335 23.54 4.06 4.77
N SER A 336 24.18 4.16 5.93
CA SER A 336 24.06 3.19 7.03
C SER A 336 22.84 3.43 7.93
N ASP A 337 22.10 4.51 7.71
CA ASP A 337 20.86 4.75 8.44
C ASP A 337 19.71 3.85 7.95
N PRO A 338 18.74 3.53 8.82
CA PRO A 338 17.61 2.65 8.45
C PRO A 338 16.63 3.29 7.45
N GLU A 339 16.70 4.59 7.25
CA GLU A 339 15.92 5.34 6.27
C GLU A 339 16.85 6.21 5.45
N VAL A 340 16.88 5.98 4.14
CA VAL A 340 17.76 6.66 3.19
C VAL A 340 16.95 7.23 2.04
N THR A 341 17.18 8.49 1.71
CA THR A 341 16.54 9.16 0.57
C THR A 341 17.57 9.50 -0.51
N ALA A 342 17.29 9.08 -1.74
CA ALA A 342 17.90 9.65 -2.94
C ALA A 342 17.04 10.85 -3.39
N LEU A 343 17.55 12.07 -3.22
CA LEU A 343 16.90 13.27 -3.73
C LEU A 343 17.47 13.59 -5.12
N VAL A 344 16.59 13.63 -6.10
CA VAL A 344 16.92 13.89 -7.52
C VAL A 344 16.25 15.20 -7.94
N ASP A 345 17.06 16.20 -8.26
CA ASP A 345 16.59 17.48 -8.81
C ASP A 345 16.73 17.49 -10.32
N MET A 346 15.62 17.65 -11.03
CA MET A 346 15.56 17.57 -12.49
C MET A 346 15.71 18.91 -13.19
N HIS A 347 15.58 20.04 -12.48
CA HIS A 347 15.67 21.41 -13.01
C HIS A 347 14.79 21.69 -14.26
N MET A 348 13.63 21.05 -14.37
CA MET A 348 12.78 21.10 -15.58
C MET A 348 11.40 21.73 -15.34
N GLY A 349 10.95 21.89 -14.10
CA GLY A 349 9.64 22.42 -13.76
C GLY A 349 9.39 22.47 -12.26
N ASP A 350 8.13 22.35 -11.84
CA ASP A 350 7.73 22.44 -10.44
C ASP A 350 7.11 21.13 -9.89
N ALA A 351 7.06 20.10 -10.72
CA ALA A 351 6.43 18.84 -10.34
C ALA A 351 7.38 17.99 -9.47
N GLU A 352 6.80 17.31 -8.49
CA GLU A 352 7.53 16.39 -7.63
C GLU A 352 6.76 15.09 -7.39
N ALA A 353 7.48 14.01 -7.08
CA ALA A 353 6.94 12.75 -6.61
C ALA A 353 7.94 12.03 -5.73
N THR A 354 7.40 11.20 -4.82
CA THR A 354 8.20 10.34 -3.96
C THR A 354 7.80 8.89 -4.17
N ALA A 355 8.79 7.99 -4.20
CA ALA A 355 8.58 6.55 -4.25
C ALA A 355 9.36 5.87 -3.13
N TRP A 356 8.81 4.77 -2.59
CA TRP A 356 9.39 4.03 -1.48
C TRP A 356 9.66 2.58 -1.85
N GLY A 357 10.82 2.10 -1.49
CA GLY A 357 11.25 0.73 -1.62
C GLY A 357 12.09 0.32 -0.42
N CYS A 358 12.81 -0.77 -0.56
CA CYS A 358 13.81 -1.20 0.41
C CYS A 358 15.08 -1.60 -0.33
N ASP A 359 16.15 -1.83 0.40
CA ASP A 359 17.36 -2.46 -0.10
C ASP A 359 17.11 -3.90 -0.60
N LEU A 360 18.08 -4.51 -1.25
CA LEU A 360 18.03 -5.90 -1.69
C LEU A 360 19.16 -6.68 -1.01
N SER A 361 18.77 -7.44 0.01
CA SER A 361 19.69 -8.23 0.83
C SER A 361 19.82 -9.68 0.36
N TYR A 362 20.76 -10.43 0.93
CA TYR A 362 20.87 -11.88 0.74
C TYR A 362 19.67 -12.63 1.31
N ASP A 363 19.06 -12.11 2.38
CA ASP A 363 17.93 -12.76 3.04
C ASP A 363 16.68 -12.76 2.17
N TYR A 364 16.49 -11.77 1.27
CA TYR A 364 15.40 -11.82 0.28
C TYR A 364 15.45 -13.11 -0.54
N VAL A 365 16.63 -13.46 -1.08
CA VAL A 365 16.79 -14.68 -1.88
C VAL A 365 16.59 -15.92 -1.02
N LYS A 366 17.10 -15.93 0.20
CA LYS A 366 16.96 -17.05 1.13
C LYS A 366 15.49 -17.30 1.51
N ILE A 367 14.77 -16.26 1.89
CA ILE A 367 13.34 -16.35 2.25
C ILE A 367 12.53 -16.91 1.08
N ASN A 368 12.71 -16.35 -0.13
CA ASN A 368 11.95 -16.74 -1.30
C ASN A 368 12.34 -18.10 -1.88
N ALA A 369 13.58 -18.56 -1.69
CA ALA A 369 14.00 -19.90 -2.08
C ALA A 369 13.39 -21.00 -1.18
N ASP A 370 13.13 -20.67 0.09
CA ASP A 370 12.53 -21.60 1.06
C ASP A 370 11.00 -21.52 1.10
N TYR A 371 10.41 -20.36 0.71
CA TYR A 371 8.96 -20.18 0.63
C TYR A 371 8.39 -20.95 -0.57
N ARG A 372 7.74 -22.07 -0.28
CA ARG A 372 7.08 -22.89 -1.32
C ARG A 372 5.61 -22.52 -1.39
N SER A 373 5.26 -21.91 -2.48
CA SER A 373 3.86 -21.68 -2.87
C SER A 373 3.22 -22.91 -3.48
#